data_67ccfb353ab96e5ccba2f92f10b38990
#
_entry.id   67ccfb353ab96e5ccba2f92f10b38990
#
_cell.length_a   1.000
_cell.length_b   1.000
_cell.length_c   1.000
_cell.angle_alpha   90.00
_cell.angle_beta   90.00
_cell.angle_gamma   90.00
#
_symmetry.space_group_name_H-M   'P 1'
#
loop_
_entity.id
_entity.type
_entity.pdbx_description
1 polymer ?
#
loop_
_entity_poly.entity_id
_entity_poly.type
_entity_poly.pdbx_seq_one_letter_code
_entity_poly.pdbx_strand_id
1 'polypeptide(L)'
;NAFAAVELIHPGTRANPEYYDGPIWGPSAGPGHLGKDYSELDQETIDYIVERFGDAAEMAKLGGVDIVMIHAGHGWLLHQFLSPLNNRRTDKYGGSLENRARITMEVIANIREKCGDDFPIEVRMSGTEIVEGGLTLEDQIEFAKLLDGKVDLIHVTSGTFPVPSTNQHMIPNGFLPQGCNVYLAEAIKK
;
A
#
# COMPACT_ATOMS: atom_id res chain seq x y z
N ASN A 1 11.01 -11.11 -25.49
CA ASN A 1 11.38 -11.08 -24.08
C ASN A 1 10.32 -10.29 -23.33
N ALA A 2 9.90 -10.79 -22.17
CA ALA A 2 8.97 -10.11 -21.27
C ALA A 2 9.62 -9.99 -19.90
N PHE A 3 9.28 -8.93 -19.16
CA PHE A 3 9.67 -8.78 -17.76
C PHE A 3 8.61 -9.42 -16.87
N ALA A 4 9.05 -10.06 -15.77
CA ALA A 4 8.20 -10.63 -14.76
C ALA A 4 8.20 -9.73 -13.52
N ALA A 5 7.02 -9.38 -13.02
CA ALA A 5 6.86 -8.65 -11.77
C ALA A 5 6.13 -9.51 -10.73
N VAL A 6 6.48 -9.37 -9.46
CA VAL A 6 5.76 -9.95 -8.33
C VAL A 6 5.24 -8.84 -7.44
N GLU A 7 3.95 -8.95 -7.04
CA GLU A 7 3.32 -8.01 -6.12
C GLU A 7 3.44 -8.52 -4.69
N LEU A 8 4.04 -7.71 -3.82
CA LEU A 8 4.14 -7.96 -2.38
C LEU A 8 3.02 -7.21 -1.66
N ILE A 9 2.29 -7.93 -0.83
CA ILE A 9 1.11 -7.43 -0.15
C ILE A 9 1.05 -7.94 1.29
N HIS A 10 0.55 -7.11 2.20
CA HIS A 10 0.17 -7.52 3.55
C HIS A 10 -1.31 -7.14 3.79
N PRO A 11 -2.16 -8.08 4.21
CA PRO A 11 -3.61 -7.84 4.29
C PRO A 11 -4.00 -6.82 5.38
N GLY A 12 -3.19 -6.65 6.43
CA GLY A 12 -3.54 -5.78 7.55
C GLY A 12 -4.85 -6.21 8.20
N THR A 13 -5.75 -5.25 8.41
CA THR A 13 -7.09 -5.50 9.01
C THR A 13 -7.99 -6.41 8.16
N ARG A 14 -7.58 -6.73 6.93
CA ARG A 14 -8.32 -7.58 5.99
C ARG A 14 -7.89 -9.06 6.03
N ALA A 15 -6.97 -9.44 6.94
CA ALA A 15 -6.64 -10.84 7.13
C ALA A 15 -7.91 -11.63 7.45
N ASN A 16 -8.11 -12.76 6.73
CA ASN A 16 -9.30 -13.58 6.92
C ASN A 16 -9.06 -14.56 8.07
N PRO A 17 -9.85 -14.48 9.17
CA PRO A 17 -9.70 -15.36 10.32
C PRO A 17 -10.05 -16.83 10.04
N GLU A 18 -10.69 -17.15 8.90
CA GLU A 18 -10.91 -18.54 8.48
C GLU A 18 -9.61 -19.23 8.05
N TYR A 19 -8.61 -18.47 7.61
CA TYR A 19 -7.33 -18.98 7.09
C TYR A 19 -6.14 -18.60 7.96
N TYR A 20 -6.37 -17.84 9.04
CA TYR A 20 -5.30 -17.33 9.89
C TYR A 20 -5.76 -17.21 11.34
N ASP A 21 -5.20 -18.07 12.21
CA ASP A 21 -5.56 -18.12 13.64
C ASP A 21 -4.86 -17.04 14.48
N GLY A 22 -3.85 -16.36 13.93
CA GLY A 22 -3.10 -15.33 14.62
C GLY A 22 -3.88 -14.02 14.81
N PRO A 23 -3.27 -13.02 15.46
CA PRO A 23 -3.86 -11.71 15.65
C PRO A 23 -4.00 -10.97 14.30
N ILE A 24 -5.13 -10.29 14.11
CA ILE A 24 -5.32 -9.40 12.96
C ILE A 24 -4.75 -8.04 13.34
N TRP A 25 -3.96 -7.45 12.46
CA TRP A 25 -3.21 -6.24 12.71
C TRP A 25 -3.66 -5.08 11.81
N GLY A 26 -3.63 -3.87 12.37
CA GLY A 26 -3.85 -2.63 11.62
C GLY A 26 -3.00 -1.48 12.18
N PRO A 27 -3.02 -0.31 11.51
CA PRO A 27 -2.34 0.87 12.04
C PRO A 27 -2.91 1.33 13.38
N SER A 28 -4.20 1.10 13.61
CA SER A 28 -4.89 1.40 14.88
C SER A 28 -5.86 0.27 15.20
N ALA A 29 -6.12 0.02 16.47
CA ALA A 29 -7.07 -1.00 16.90
C ALA A 29 -8.53 -0.65 16.49
N GLY A 30 -9.34 -1.67 16.27
CA GLY A 30 -10.75 -1.47 15.94
C GLY A 30 -11.53 -2.75 15.67
N PRO A 31 -12.83 -2.61 15.38
CA PRO A 31 -13.71 -3.74 15.07
C PRO A 31 -13.38 -4.33 13.69
N GLY A 32 -13.25 -5.64 13.63
CA GLY A 32 -13.01 -6.37 12.39
C GLY A 32 -14.29 -6.68 11.62
N HIS A 33 -14.20 -6.70 10.31
CA HIS A 33 -15.34 -6.91 9.41
C HIS A 33 -15.87 -8.37 9.38
N LEU A 34 -15.08 -9.32 9.91
CA LEU A 34 -15.45 -10.74 10.01
C LEU A 34 -15.66 -11.18 11.47
N GLY A 35 -16.01 -10.25 12.35
CA GLY A 35 -16.31 -10.53 13.76
C GLY A 35 -15.10 -10.77 14.66
N LYS A 36 -13.88 -10.60 14.15
CA LYS A 36 -12.63 -10.64 14.93
C LYS A 36 -11.98 -9.27 14.92
N ASP A 37 -11.88 -8.64 16.08
CA ASP A 37 -11.25 -7.32 16.21
C ASP A 37 -9.79 -7.35 15.80
N TYR A 38 -9.28 -6.22 15.32
CA TYR A 38 -7.88 -6.07 15.00
C TYR A 38 -7.17 -5.18 16.03
N SER A 39 -5.91 -5.54 16.28
CA SER A 39 -5.03 -4.85 17.22
C SER A 39 -4.16 -3.82 16.49
N GLU A 40 -3.76 -2.79 17.23
CA GLU A 40 -2.77 -1.84 16.74
C GLU A 40 -1.39 -2.52 16.69
N LEU A 41 -0.67 -2.34 15.59
CA LEU A 41 0.70 -2.80 15.42
C LEU A 41 1.63 -2.08 16.40
N ASP A 42 2.40 -2.83 17.17
CA ASP A 42 3.53 -2.31 17.95
C ASP A 42 4.78 -2.13 17.07
N GLN A 43 5.81 -1.50 17.63
CA GLN A 43 7.04 -1.22 16.90
C GLN A 43 7.75 -2.50 16.44
N GLU A 44 7.82 -3.50 17.32
CA GLU A 44 8.50 -4.77 17.02
C GLU A 44 7.84 -5.49 15.83
N THR A 45 6.49 -5.50 15.80
CA THR A 45 5.75 -6.11 14.69
C THR A 45 5.86 -5.29 13.39
N ILE A 46 5.91 -3.95 13.48
CA ILE A 46 6.17 -3.09 12.31
C ILE A 46 7.56 -3.41 11.74
N ASP A 47 8.60 -3.45 12.57
CA ASP A 47 9.97 -3.75 12.16
C ASP A 47 10.06 -5.14 11.51
N TYR A 48 9.38 -6.14 12.11
CA TYR A 48 9.27 -7.48 11.54
C TYR A 48 8.61 -7.48 10.16
N ILE A 49 7.51 -6.75 9.98
CA ILE A 49 6.81 -6.66 8.68
C ILE A 49 7.71 -6.01 7.63
N VAL A 50 8.38 -4.91 7.98
CA VAL A 50 9.33 -4.23 7.08
C VAL A 50 10.42 -5.19 6.62
N GLU A 51 11.01 -5.94 7.56
CA GLU A 51 12.03 -6.94 7.27
C GLU A 51 11.52 -8.04 6.33
N ARG A 52 10.28 -8.54 6.55
CA ARG A 52 9.68 -9.59 5.70
C ARG A 52 9.40 -9.11 4.27
N PHE A 53 9.07 -7.84 4.07
CA PHE A 53 8.97 -7.27 2.71
C PHE A 53 10.32 -7.31 1.97
N GLY A 54 11.40 -6.95 2.66
CA GLY A 54 12.74 -7.02 2.08
C GLY A 54 13.17 -8.44 1.75
N ASP A 55 12.95 -9.40 2.67
CA ASP A 55 13.25 -10.82 2.43
C ASP A 55 12.46 -11.38 1.24
N ALA A 56 11.18 -11.03 1.13
CA ALA A 56 10.35 -11.48 0.02
C ALA A 56 10.85 -10.89 -1.32
N ALA A 57 11.28 -9.64 -1.32
CA ALA A 57 11.86 -9.00 -2.51
C ALA A 57 13.20 -9.66 -2.91
N GLU A 58 14.06 -9.96 -1.92
CA GLU A 58 15.33 -10.66 -2.18
C GLU A 58 15.10 -12.07 -2.74
N MET A 59 14.14 -12.82 -2.16
CA MET A 59 13.76 -14.13 -2.69
C MET A 59 13.22 -14.04 -4.13
N ALA A 60 12.40 -13.02 -4.44
CA ALA A 60 11.90 -12.78 -5.78
C ALA A 60 13.04 -12.50 -6.77
N LYS A 61 13.98 -11.64 -6.40
CA LYS A 61 15.18 -11.33 -7.19
C LYS A 61 16.03 -12.59 -7.45
N LEU A 62 16.29 -13.38 -6.41
CA LEU A 62 17.04 -14.64 -6.53
C LEU A 62 16.30 -15.66 -7.40
N GLY A 63 14.97 -15.63 -7.42
CA GLY A 63 14.11 -16.44 -8.29
C GLY A 63 14.07 -15.98 -9.75
N GLY A 64 14.75 -14.88 -10.10
CA GLY A 64 14.81 -14.36 -11.47
C GLY A 64 13.63 -13.45 -11.84
N VAL A 65 12.93 -12.88 -10.84
CA VAL A 65 11.91 -11.85 -11.06
C VAL A 65 12.60 -10.52 -11.36
N ASP A 66 12.10 -9.79 -12.34
CA ASP A 66 12.72 -8.57 -12.84
C ASP A 66 12.33 -7.32 -12.03
N ILE A 67 11.12 -7.29 -11.46
CA ILE A 67 10.53 -6.12 -10.79
C ILE A 67 9.76 -6.58 -9.55
N VAL A 68 9.92 -5.90 -8.41
CA VAL A 68 9.06 -6.06 -7.25
C VAL A 68 8.05 -4.91 -7.18
N MET A 69 6.76 -5.25 -7.03
CA MET A 69 5.68 -4.27 -6.81
C MET A 69 5.27 -4.27 -5.35
N ILE A 70 5.24 -3.11 -4.71
CA ILE A 70 4.76 -2.90 -3.34
C ILE A 70 3.31 -2.42 -3.42
N HIS A 71 2.39 -3.17 -2.81
CA HIS A 71 0.97 -2.79 -2.81
C HIS A 71 0.65 -1.80 -1.69
N ALA A 72 0.61 -0.51 -2.01
CA ALA A 72 0.23 0.59 -1.12
C ALA A 72 -1.13 1.22 -1.51
N GLY A 73 -2.06 0.42 -2.01
CA GLY A 73 -3.40 0.83 -2.44
C GLY A 73 -4.51 -0.07 -1.89
N HIS A 74 -5.74 0.21 -2.28
CA HIS A 74 -6.93 -0.63 -2.15
C HIS A 74 -7.33 -1.05 -0.71
N GLY A 75 -6.82 -0.40 0.34
CA GLY A 75 -7.14 -0.76 1.72
C GLY A 75 -6.31 -1.94 2.27
N TRP A 76 -5.16 -2.26 1.68
CA TRP A 76 -4.17 -3.16 2.26
C TRP A 76 -3.29 -2.45 3.28
N LEU A 77 -2.45 -3.16 4.03
CA LEU A 77 -1.77 -2.61 5.21
C LEU A 77 -1.08 -1.27 4.98
N LEU A 78 -0.24 -1.15 3.95
CA LEU A 78 0.49 0.09 3.67
C LEU A 78 -0.46 1.25 3.33
N HIS A 79 -1.56 0.96 2.61
CA HIS A 79 -2.62 1.93 2.37
C HIS A 79 -3.40 2.27 3.66
N GLN A 80 -3.62 1.29 4.55
CA GLN A 80 -4.28 1.55 5.84
C GLN A 80 -3.46 2.52 6.69
N PHE A 81 -2.11 2.44 6.63
CA PHE A 81 -1.24 3.41 7.29
C PHE A 81 -1.35 4.81 6.68
N LEU A 82 -1.44 4.92 5.35
CA LEU A 82 -1.59 6.19 4.65
C LEU A 82 -2.95 6.84 4.92
N SER A 83 -4.03 6.06 4.99
CA SER A 83 -5.39 6.56 5.09
C SER A 83 -5.73 7.12 6.47
N PRO A 84 -6.19 8.39 6.57
CA PRO A 84 -6.63 8.96 7.84
C PRO A 84 -7.88 8.26 8.41
N LEU A 85 -8.64 7.53 7.59
CA LEU A 85 -9.79 6.75 8.05
C LEU A 85 -9.38 5.54 8.89
N ASN A 86 -8.20 4.98 8.61
CA ASN A 86 -7.71 3.77 9.26
C ASN A 86 -6.62 4.06 10.31
N ASN A 87 -5.82 5.09 10.06
CA ASN A 87 -4.67 5.44 10.90
C ASN A 87 -5.00 6.60 11.84
N ARG A 88 -5.24 6.27 13.10
CA ARG A 88 -5.50 7.22 14.21
C ARG A 88 -4.33 7.28 15.20
N ARG A 89 -3.15 6.83 14.78
CA ARG A 89 -1.94 6.84 15.62
C ARG A 89 -1.49 8.26 15.94
N THR A 90 -0.85 8.40 17.10
CA THR A 90 -0.26 9.67 17.57
C THR A 90 1.26 9.59 17.70
N ASP A 91 1.85 8.47 17.29
CA ASP A 91 3.30 8.25 17.26
C ASP A 91 3.91 8.65 15.89
N LYS A 92 5.16 8.23 15.66
CA LYS A 92 5.90 8.53 14.41
C LYS A 92 5.27 7.96 13.13
N TYR A 93 4.25 7.10 13.23
CA TYR A 93 3.53 6.52 12.09
C TYR A 93 2.15 7.14 11.86
N GLY A 94 1.75 8.15 12.64
CA GLY A 94 0.43 8.80 12.55
C GLY A 94 0.48 10.32 12.43
N GLY A 95 -0.68 10.93 12.22
CA GLY A 95 -0.83 12.38 12.06
C GLY A 95 -0.49 12.87 10.66
N SER A 96 0.69 13.47 10.43
CA SER A 96 1.07 14.02 9.12
C SER A 96 1.18 12.94 8.04
N LEU A 97 1.09 13.35 6.77
CA LEU A 97 1.22 12.42 5.64
C LEU A 97 2.60 11.74 5.64
N GLU A 98 3.66 12.45 5.96
CA GLU A 98 5.02 11.91 6.05
C GLU A 98 5.11 10.80 7.11
N ASN A 99 4.45 10.99 8.24
CA ASN A 99 4.39 9.97 9.29
C ASN A 99 3.56 8.76 8.85
N ARG A 100 2.41 8.99 8.22
CA ARG A 100 1.57 7.90 7.69
C ARG A 100 2.24 7.13 6.56
N ALA A 101 3.08 7.79 5.76
CA ALA A 101 3.87 7.17 4.69
C ALA A 101 5.10 6.40 5.20
N ARG A 102 5.52 6.64 6.44
CA ARG A 102 6.79 6.14 7.01
C ARG A 102 7.03 4.65 6.82
N ILE A 103 6.06 3.81 7.15
CA ILE A 103 6.21 2.36 6.98
C ILE A 103 6.48 1.97 5.52
N THR A 104 5.83 2.63 4.55
CA THR A 104 6.08 2.38 3.13
C THR A 104 7.50 2.79 2.75
N MET A 105 7.99 3.91 3.29
CA MET A 105 9.36 4.37 3.05
C MET A 105 10.40 3.43 3.68
N GLU A 106 10.11 2.90 4.87
CA GLU A 106 10.97 1.90 5.54
C GLU A 106 11.01 0.58 4.76
N VAL A 107 9.88 0.13 4.21
CA VAL A 107 9.82 -1.05 3.31
C VAL A 107 10.69 -0.83 2.06
N ILE A 108 10.56 0.33 1.40
CA ILE A 108 11.37 0.66 0.21
C ILE A 108 12.85 0.66 0.56
N ALA A 109 13.24 1.30 1.67
CA ALA A 109 14.64 1.35 2.12
C ALA A 109 15.21 -0.05 2.40
N ASN A 110 14.44 -0.93 3.07
CA ASN A 110 14.86 -2.30 3.36
C ASN A 110 14.99 -3.16 2.08
N ILE A 111 14.10 -2.97 1.09
CA ILE A 111 14.24 -3.63 -0.21
C ILE A 111 15.49 -3.13 -0.93
N ARG A 112 15.79 -1.83 -0.93
CA ARG A 112 17.03 -1.29 -1.51
C ARG A 112 18.28 -1.85 -0.83
N GLU A 113 18.26 -1.95 0.49
CA GLU A 113 19.36 -2.52 1.26
C GLU A 113 19.65 -3.97 0.85
N LYS A 114 18.61 -4.82 0.70
CA LYS A 114 18.75 -6.25 0.38
C LYS A 114 18.94 -6.53 -1.10
N CYS A 115 18.26 -5.76 -1.94
CA CYS A 115 18.26 -6.02 -3.39
C CYS A 115 19.21 -5.12 -4.18
N GLY A 116 19.72 -4.03 -3.58
CA GLY A 116 20.54 -3.03 -4.27
C GLY A 116 19.73 -2.02 -5.09
N ASP A 117 20.42 -0.97 -5.53
CA ASP A 117 19.78 0.18 -6.19
C ASP A 117 19.30 -0.14 -7.61
N ASP A 118 19.89 -1.13 -8.27
CA ASP A 118 19.58 -1.52 -9.65
C ASP A 118 18.34 -2.44 -9.76
N PHE A 119 17.80 -2.96 -8.64
CA PHE A 119 16.63 -3.81 -8.66
C PHE A 119 15.36 -2.96 -8.71
N PRO A 120 14.56 -3.02 -9.80
CA PRO A 120 13.43 -2.13 -9.98
C PRO A 120 12.33 -2.32 -8.92
N ILE A 121 11.89 -1.22 -8.32
CA ILE A 121 10.79 -1.17 -7.37
C ILE A 121 9.63 -0.39 -7.99
N GLU A 122 8.46 -1.03 -8.02
CA GLU A 122 7.19 -0.42 -8.37
C GLU A 122 6.35 -0.20 -7.10
N VAL A 123 5.69 0.95 -6.95
CA VAL A 123 4.69 1.18 -5.92
C VAL A 123 3.32 1.32 -6.57
N ARG A 124 2.39 0.43 -6.18
CA ARG A 124 0.99 0.52 -6.59
C ARG A 124 0.20 1.26 -5.53
N MET A 125 -0.38 2.40 -5.90
CA MET A 125 -1.13 3.29 -5.00
C MET A 125 -2.51 3.62 -5.55
N SER A 126 -3.48 3.87 -4.66
CA SER A 126 -4.79 4.42 -5.05
C SER A 126 -4.64 5.93 -5.19
N GLY A 127 -4.82 6.51 -6.38
CA GLY A 127 -4.76 7.95 -6.61
C GLY A 127 -5.85 8.75 -5.87
N THR A 128 -6.87 8.06 -5.36
CA THR A 128 -7.87 8.56 -4.41
C THR A 128 -8.63 7.38 -3.80
N GLU A 129 -9.10 7.51 -2.56
CA GLU A 129 -9.98 6.49 -1.94
C GLU A 129 -11.43 6.58 -2.44
N ILE A 130 -11.85 7.71 -2.99
CA ILE A 130 -13.25 8.01 -3.37
C ILE A 130 -14.19 7.88 -2.16
N VAL A 131 -13.72 8.27 -0.99
CA VAL A 131 -14.44 8.20 0.29
C VAL A 131 -14.28 9.52 1.01
N GLU A 132 -15.39 10.06 1.55
CA GLU A 132 -15.34 11.28 2.35
C GLU A 132 -14.42 11.09 3.58
N GLY A 133 -13.51 12.05 3.79
CA GLY A 133 -12.51 11.99 4.86
C GLY A 133 -11.35 11.02 4.59
N GLY A 134 -11.35 10.30 3.47
CA GLY A 134 -10.25 9.45 3.03
C GLY A 134 -9.18 10.23 2.24
N LEU A 135 -8.22 9.49 1.68
CA LEU A 135 -7.14 10.06 0.86
C LEU A 135 -7.69 10.69 -0.42
N THR A 136 -7.36 11.95 -0.62
CA THR A 136 -7.67 12.72 -1.81
C THR A 136 -6.58 12.57 -2.87
N LEU A 137 -6.82 13.08 -4.09
CA LEU A 137 -5.80 13.14 -5.14
C LEU A 137 -4.62 14.02 -4.69
N GLU A 138 -4.90 15.11 -3.99
CA GLU A 138 -3.87 16.03 -3.48
C GLU A 138 -2.95 15.33 -2.46
N ASP A 139 -3.52 14.55 -1.53
CA ASP A 139 -2.73 13.73 -0.59
C ASP A 139 -1.82 12.74 -1.35
N GLN A 140 -2.35 12.15 -2.42
CA GLN A 140 -1.60 11.16 -3.21
C GLN A 140 -0.52 11.79 -4.09
N ILE A 141 -0.70 13.01 -4.55
CA ILE A 141 0.36 13.79 -5.21
C ILE A 141 1.50 14.05 -4.21
N GLU A 142 1.18 14.47 -2.98
CA GLU A 142 2.20 14.68 -1.95
C GLU A 142 2.89 13.36 -1.56
N PHE A 143 2.16 12.24 -1.49
CA PHE A 143 2.77 10.93 -1.27
C PHE A 143 3.71 10.53 -2.43
N ALA A 144 3.31 10.79 -3.68
CA ALA A 144 4.15 10.51 -4.85
C ALA A 144 5.47 11.31 -4.82
N LYS A 145 5.44 12.57 -4.33
CA LYS A 145 6.67 13.36 -4.13
C LYS A 145 7.62 12.73 -3.10
N LEU A 146 7.09 12.05 -2.07
CA LEU A 146 7.93 11.31 -1.12
C LEU A 146 8.59 10.08 -1.77
N LEU A 147 7.96 9.50 -2.78
CA LEU A 147 8.47 8.35 -3.54
C LEU A 147 9.50 8.74 -4.60
N ASP A 148 9.51 10.00 -5.03
CA ASP A 148 10.38 10.49 -6.10
C ASP A 148 11.87 10.20 -5.81
N GLY A 149 12.56 9.66 -6.80
CA GLY A 149 13.95 9.23 -6.69
C GLY A 149 14.21 8.00 -5.81
N LYS A 150 13.17 7.35 -5.25
CA LYS A 150 13.30 6.16 -4.39
C LYS A 150 12.74 4.90 -5.05
N VAL A 151 11.80 5.07 -5.98
CA VAL A 151 11.18 3.99 -6.75
C VAL A 151 11.30 4.25 -8.24
N ASP A 152 11.15 3.21 -9.05
CA ASP A 152 11.36 3.28 -10.50
C ASP A 152 10.03 3.45 -11.24
N LEU A 153 8.92 3.01 -10.64
CA LEU A 153 7.60 3.07 -11.25
C LEU A 153 6.51 3.33 -10.19
N ILE A 154 5.55 4.19 -10.53
CA ILE A 154 4.32 4.38 -9.77
C ILE A 154 3.14 3.87 -10.61
N HIS A 155 2.44 2.87 -10.07
CA HIS A 155 1.22 2.30 -10.66
C HIS A 155 0.00 2.92 -9.98
N VAL A 156 -0.72 3.76 -10.70
CA VAL A 156 -1.86 4.48 -10.16
C VAL A 156 -3.16 3.72 -10.45
N THR A 157 -3.89 3.44 -9.38
CA THR A 157 -5.25 2.89 -9.40
C THR A 157 -6.19 3.82 -8.63
N SER A 158 -7.36 3.35 -8.14
CA SER A 158 -8.28 4.16 -7.34
C SER A 158 -9.13 3.30 -6.41
N GLY A 159 -9.78 3.93 -5.44
CA GLY A 159 -10.74 3.27 -4.55
C GLY A 159 -10.11 2.44 -3.44
N THR A 160 -10.98 1.84 -2.62
CA THR A 160 -10.59 1.03 -1.47
C THR A 160 -11.61 -0.09 -1.20
N PHE A 161 -11.17 -1.32 -1.01
CA PHE A 161 -12.03 -2.50 -0.81
C PHE A 161 -13.05 -2.39 0.34
N PRO A 162 -12.74 -1.79 1.50
CA PRO A 162 -13.70 -1.68 2.58
C PRO A 162 -14.99 -0.94 2.20
N VAL A 163 -14.99 -0.18 1.10
CA VAL A 163 -16.12 0.61 0.64
C VAL A 163 -16.62 0.11 -0.71
N PRO A 164 -17.67 -0.73 -0.76
CA PRO A 164 -18.13 -1.39 -1.99
C PRO A 164 -18.44 -0.45 -3.15
N SER A 165 -18.90 0.78 -2.89
CA SER A 165 -19.18 1.78 -3.93
C SER A 165 -17.95 2.20 -4.74
N THR A 166 -16.74 1.97 -4.21
CA THR A 166 -15.49 2.31 -4.91
C THR A 166 -14.97 1.17 -5.80
N ASN A 167 -15.50 -0.05 -5.65
CA ASN A 167 -15.00 -1.24 -6.35
C ASN A 167 -15.06 -1.10 -7.87
N GLN A 168 -16.08 -0.43 -8.40
CA GLN A 168 -16.21 -0.18 -9.84
C GLN A 168 -15.07 0.69 -10.41
N HIS A 169 -14.44 1.53 -9.58
CA HIS A 169 -13.28 2.35 -9.96
C HIS A 169 -11.96 1.60 -9.80
N MET A 170 -11.90 0.67 -8.83
CA MET A 170 -10.73 -0.21 -8.64
C MET A 170 -10.57 -1.20 -9.79
N ILE A 171 -11.70 -1.76 -10.24
CA ILE A 171 -11.78 -2.73 -11.35
C ILE A 171 -12.81 -2.17 -12.33
N PRO A 172 -12.43 -1.20 -13.18
CA PRO A 172 -13.34 -0.59 -14.12
C PRO A 172 -13.95 -1.64 -15.05
N ASN A 173 -15.27 -1.66 -15.10
CA ASN A 173 -16.03 -2.55 -15.96
C ASN A 173 -16.53 -1.81 -17.23
N GLY A 174 -17.21 -2.51 -18.13
CA GLY A 174 -17.70 -1.96 -19.39
C GLY A 174 -18.76 -0.85 -19.28
N PHE A 175 -19.25 -0.54 -18.07
CA PHE A 175 -20.19 0.56 -17.82
C PHE A 175 -19.50 1.89 -17.50
N LEU A 176 -18.19 1.87 -17.21
CA LEU A 176 -17.40 3.09 -17.02
C LEU A 176 -16.69 3.47 -18.33
N PRO A 177 -16.46 4.77 -18.57
CA PRO A 177 -15.67 5.22 -19.69
C PRO A 177 -14.27 4.58 -19.68
N GLN A 178 -13.76 4.21 -20.86
CA GLN A 178 -12.38 3.74 -20.98
C GLN A 178 -11.42 4.82 -20.46
N GLY A 179 -10.42 4.39 -19.69
CA GLY A 179 -9.43 5.31 -19.11
C GLY A 179 -9.96 6.18 -17.97
N CYS A 180 -11.06 5.78 -17.30
CA CYS A 180 -11.69 6.58 -16.24
C CYS A 180 -10.74 6.97 -15.09
N ASN A 181 -9.63 6.28 -14.89
CA ASN A 181 -8.61 6.58 -13.86
C ASN A 181 -7.34 7.26 -14.42
N VAL A 182 -7.24 7.48 -15.74
CA VAL A 182 -6.02 8.04 -16.35
C VAL A 182 -5.70 9.44 -15.84
N TYR A 183 -6.73 10.25 -15.52
CA TYR A 183 -6.55 11.60 -14.97
C TYR A 183 -5.78 11.61 -13.63
N LEU A 184 -5.89 10.55 -12.83
CA LEU A 184 -5.15 10.40 -11.57
C LEU A 184 -3.66 10.26 -11.84
N ALA A 185 -3.30 9.37 -12.78
CA ALA A 185 -1.90 9.16 -13.17
C ALA A 185 -1.31 10.42 -13.84
N GLU A 186 -2.12 11.12 -14.65
CA GLU A 186 -1.69 12.38 -15.27
C GLU A 186 -1.40 13.47 -14.23
N ALA A 187 -2.24 13.58 -13.20
CA ALA A 187 -2.05 14.57 -12.13
C ALA A 187 -0.82 14.25 -11.26
N ILE A 188 -0.63 12.97 -10.93
CA ILE A 188 0.52 12.52 -10.11
C ILE A 188 1.85 12.67 -10.86
N LYS A 189 1.86 12.55 -12.18
CA LYS A 189 3.06 12.67 -13.00
C LYS A 189 3.59 14.10 -13.12
N LYS A 190 2.77 15.12 -12.91
CA LYS A 190 3.13 16.56 -13.02
C LYS A 190 3.92 17.05 -11.83
#